data_420015c38963de51f3d826d5296a18ac
#
_entry.id   420015c38963de51f3d826d5296a18ac
#
_cell.length_a   1.000
_cell.length_b   1.000
_cell.length_c   1.000
_cell.angle_alpha   90.00
_cell.angle_beta   90.00
_cell.angle_gamma   90.00
#
_symmetry.space_group_name_H-M   'P 1'
#
loop_
_entity.id
_entity.type
_entity.pdbx_description
1 polymer ?
#
loop_
_entity_poly.entity_id
_entity_poly.type
_entity_poly.pdbx_seq_one_letter_code
_entity_poly.pdbx_strand_id
1 'polypeptide(L)'
;MPFLWEIPNDYPEDAIGEYVRGVSPDRFLLRKACRLEGSFGVATVRFEIDSDALRGFDHLPNSSMTPLVTPRLKSLIESVCPKDAEFFEAKVITSDGELSGYSLLNVTRSVKATDMSQSSVVLIPGTSAIMKFNRLKLLRGCMGEHQLARNSDYLSHLLVNESLAQRILSERCSGVWLMPPEEVHP
;
A
#
# COMPACT_ATOMS: atom_id res chain seq x y z
N MET A 1 1.89 1.38 -18.53
CA MET A 1 1.13 0.36 -17.75
C MET A 1 1.27 0.65 -16.27
N PRO A 2 0.28 0.34 -15.41
CA PRO A 2 0.43 0.54 -13.99
C PRO A 2 1.44 -0.44 -13.39
N PHE A 3 1.99 -0.05 -12.24
CA PHE A 3 2.87 -0.85 -11.40
C PHE A 3 2.10 -1.35 -10.17
N LEU A 4 2.60 -2.42 -9.55
CA LEU A 4 2.20 -2.83 -8.21
C LEU A 4 3.06 -2.09 -7.18
N TRP A 5 2.42 -1.60 -6.13
CA TRP A 5 3.14 -1.07 -4.97
C TRP A 5 3.47 -2.21 -4.04
N GLU A 6 4.74 -2.56 -3.98
CA GLU A 6 5.25 -3.65 -3.18
C GLU A 6 6.34 -3.19 -2.21
N ILE A 7 6.78 -4.09 -1.36
CA ILE A 7 7.91 -3.89 -0.46
C ILE A 7 9.17 -4.37 -1.21
N PRO A 8 10.29 -3.61 -1.21
CA PRO A 8 11.54 -4.08 -1.79
C PRO A 8 11.98 -5.43 -1.20
N ASN A 9 12.54 -6.31 -2.04
CA ASN A 9 13.00 -7.64 -1.61
C ASN A 9 14.14 -7.59 -0.58
N ASP A 10 14.90 -6.51 -0.58
CA ASP A 10 16.01 -6.23 0.35
C ASP A 10 15.58 -5.37 1.56
N TYR A 11 14.27 -5.17 1.74
CA TYR A 11 13.76 -4.42 2.89
C TYR A 11 14.07 -5.17 4.20
N PRO A 12 14.62 -4.49 5.23
CA PRO A 12 14.99 -5.15 6.49
C PRO A 12 13.76 -5.76 7.18
N GLU A 13 13.84 -7.04 7.54
CA GLU A 13 12.72 -7.75 8.20
C GLU A 13 12.38 -7.15 9.57
N ASP A 14 13.37 -6.68 10.31
CA ASP A 14 13.22 -6.03 11.61
C ASP A 14 12.60 -4.61 11.52
N ALA A 15 12.58 -4.02 10.31
CA ALA A 15 11.89 -2.76 10.02
C ALA A 15 10.42 -2.96 9.56
N ILE A 16 9.85 -4.17 9.72
CA ILE A 16 8.42 -4.43 9.48
C ILE A 16 7.65 -4.25 10.80
N GLY A 17 6.72 -3.31 10.83
CA GLY A 17 5.98 -2.94 12.04
C GLY A 17 4.84 -3.89 12.38
N GLU A 18 4.52 -3.97 13.67
CA GLU A 18 3.32 -4.61 14.18
C GLU A 18 2.16 -3.60 14.27
N TYR A 19 1.06 -3.84 13.59
CA TYR A 19 -0.19 -3.11 13.80
C TYR A 19 -0.85 -3.57 15.11
N VAL A 20 -0.91 -2.71 16.12
CA VAL A 20 -1.37 -3.06 17.48
C VAL A 20 -2.90 -3.10 17.53
N ARG A 21 -3.48 -4.28 17.30
CA ARG A 21 -4.94 -4.51 17.14
C ARG A 21 -5.78 -4.08 18.34
N GLY A 22 -5.26 -4.21 19.57
CA GLY A 22 -6.03 -3.95 20.79
C GLY A 22 -6.35 -2.47 21.04
N VAL A 23 -5.62 -1.56 20.38
CA VAL A 23 -5.77 -0.11 20.54
C VAL A 23 -6.00 0.63 19.23
N SER A 24 -5.87 -0.06 18.11
CA SER A 24 -6.05 0.51 16.77
C SER A 24 -7.41 0.16 16.19
N PRO A 25 -7.94 0.97 15.24
CA PRO A 25 -9.17 0.65 14.51
C PRO A 25 -9.08 -0.64 13.70
N ASP A 26 -10.21 -1.09 13.14
CA ASP A 26 -10.21 -2.25 12.24
C ASP A 26 -9.46 -1.94 10.93
N ARG A 27 -8.27 -2.54 10.80
CA ARG A 27 -7.41 -2.37 9.61
C ARG A 27 -8.08 -2.78 8.29
N PHE A 28 -9.07 -3.68 8.33
CA PHE A 28 -9.75 -4.14 7.12
C PHE A 28 -10.59 -3.04 6.46
N LEU A 29 -10.96 -1.98 7.20
CA LEU A 29 -11.64 -0.83 6.63
C LEU A 29 -10.79 -0.15 5.56
N LEU A 30 -9.46 -0.04 5.77
CA LEU A 30 -8.51 0.58 4.82
C LEU A 30 -8.26 -0.27 3.56
N ARG A 31 -8.82 -1.47 3.49
CA ARG A 31 -8.65 -2.38 2.34
C ARG A 31 -9.90 -2.46 1.47
N LYS A 32 -10.97 -1.72 1.79
CA LYS A 32 -12.26 -1.76 1.09
C LYS A 32 -12.32 -0.87 -0.15
N ALA A 33 -11.27 -0.10 -0.44
CA ALA A 33 -11.22 0.85 -1.55
C ALA A 33 -12.38 1.86 -1.55
N CYS A 34 -12.74 2.36 -0.37
CA CYS A 34 -13.79 3.37 -0.18
C CYS A 34 -13.33 4.47 0.77
N ARG A 35 -13.98 5.64 0.68
CA ARG A 35 -13.76 6.71 1.64
C ARG A 35 -14.36 6.35 2.99
N LEU A 36 -13.66 6.72 4.06
CA LEU A 36 -14.10 6.52 5.44
C LEU A 36 -14.56 7.82 6.11
N GLU A 37 -14.52 8.94 5.39
CA GLU A 37 -15.02 10.26 5.80
C GLU A 37 -14.51 10.69 7.20
N GLY A 38 -13.25 10.45 7.48
CA GLY A 38 -12.58 10.83 8.73
C GLY A 38 -12.90 9.96 9.96
N SER A 39 -13.67 8.89 9.79
CA SER A 39 -14.16 8.07 10.92
C SER A 39 -13.21 6.94 11.38
N PHE A 40 -11.97 6.88 10.86
CA PHE A 40 -11.07 5.76 11.15
C PHE A 40 -10.42 5.83 12.55
N GLY A 41 -10.08 7.03 13.03
CA GLY A 41 -9.34 7.22 14.27
C GLY A 41 -7.82 7.05 14.12
N VAL A 42 -7.08 7.07 15.24
CA VAL A 42 -5.62 6.97 15.27
C VAL A 42 -5.21 5.50 15.43
N ALA A 43 -4.36 5.02 14.54
CA ALA A 43 -3.78 3.69 14.63
C ALA A 43 -2.43 3.71 15.37
N THR A 44 -2.05 2.60 15.97
CA THR A 44 -0.73 2.41 16.58
C THR A 44 0.02 1.32 15.83
N VAL A 45 1.24 1.63 15.40
CA VAL A 45 2.17 0.67 14.77
C VAL A 45 3.46 0.67 15.57
N ARG A 46 3.89 -0.52 15.99
CA ARG A 46 5.12 -0.72 16.79
C ARG A 46 6.22 -1.32 15.93
N PHE A 47 7.43 -0.81 16.13
CA PHE A 47 8.67 -1.33 15.54
C PHE A 47 9.64 -1.69 16.66
N GLU A 48 10.36 -2.78 16.51
CA GLU A 48 11.35 -3.24 17.49
C GLU A 48 12.72 -2.53 17.36
N ILE A 49 12.90 -1.77 16.28
CA ILE A 49 14.12 -1.00 16.00
C ILE A 49 13.98 0.46 16.47
N ASP A 50 15.09 1.17 16.47
CA ASP A 50 15.13 2.58 16.88
C ASP A 50 14.59 3.53 15.80
N SER A 51 14.33 4.75 16.21
CA SER A 51 13.74 5.78 15.36
C SER A 51 14.65 6.19 14.20
N ASP A 52 15.97 6.17 14.40
CA ASP A 52 16.92 6.58 13.36
C ASP A 52 16.96 5.58 12.21
N ALA A 53 16.87 4.29 12.50
CA ALA A 53 16.77 3.24 11.48
C ALA A 53 15.52 3.39 10.61
N LEU A 54 14.37 3.79 11.20
CA LEU A 54 13.12 4.00 10.45
C LEU A 54 13.12 5.26 9.60
N ARG A 55 13.81 6.32 9.99
CA ARG A 55 13.83 7.61 9.26
C ARG A 55 14.39 7.53 7.85
N GLY A 56 15.11 6.44 7.55
CA GLY A 56 15.60 6.16 6.20
C GLY A 56 14.53 5.79 5.18
N PHE A 57 13.30 5.48 5.62
CA PHE A 57 12.23 4.98 4.76
C PHE A 57 11.04 5.92 4.71
N ASP A 58 10.51 6.16 3.49
CA ASP A 58 9.27 6.91 3.27
C ASP A 58 8.01 6.04 3.39
N HIS A 59 8.14 4.74 3.09
CA HIS A 59 7.11 3.73 3.30
C HIS A 59 7.59 2.73 4.33
N LEU A 60 6.79 2.53 5.38
CA LEU A 60 7.02 1.58 6.47
C LEU A 60 6.01 0.43 6.37
N PRO A 61 6.44 -0.75 5.92
CA PRO A 61 5.60 -1.95 5.92
C PRO A 61 5.18 -2.36 7.33
N ASN A 62 3.98 -2.91 7.45
CA ASN A 62 3.47 -3.38 8.73
C ASN A 62 2.42 -4.48 8.57
N SER A 63 2.09 -5.17 9.66
CA SER A 63 1.17 -6.32 9.68
C SER A 63 -0.29 -6.00 9.34
N SER A 64 -0.66 -4.71 9.14
CA SER A 64 -1.97 -4.35 8.60
C SER A 64 -2.07 -4.55 7.08
N MET A 65 -0.94 -4.68 6.40
CA MET A 65 -0.84 -4.68 4.93
C MET A 65 -1.39 -3.39 4.30
N THR A 66 -1.31 -2.28 5.04
CA THR A 66 -1.70 -0.94 4.59
C THR A 66 -0.45 -0.06 4.64
N PRO A 67 -0.09 0.66 3.58
CA PRO A 67 1.10 1.49 3.59
C PRO A 67 1.06 2.53 4.71
N LEU A 68 2.08 2.55 5.55
CA LEU A 68 2.36 3.60 6.52
C LEU A 68 3.41 4.51 5.89
N VAL A 69 3.10 5.80 5.76
CA VAL A 69 3.90 6.72 4.96
C VAL A 69 4.34 7.94 5.77
N THR A 70 5.52 8.47 5.40
CA THR A 70 6.03 9.73 5.94
C THR A 70 5.21 10.93 5.47
N PRO A 71 5.34 12.11 6.13
CA PRO A 71 4.75 13.36 5.65
C PRO A 71 5.18 13.71 4.23
N ARG A 72 6.43 13.38 3.86
CA ARG A 72 6.97 13.63 2.52
C ARG A 72 6.22 12.83 1.45
N LEU A 73 6.12 11.51 1.61
CA LEU A 73 5.43 10.64 0.65
C LEU A 73 3.92 10.93 0.63
N LYS A 74 3.31 11.22 1.79
CA LYS A 74 1.92 11.68 1.89
C LYS A 74 1.70 12.92 1.03
N SER A 75 2.50 14.00 1.22
CA SER A 75 2.36 15.25 0.46
C SER A 75 2.53 15.03 -1.04
N LEU A 76 3.44 14.14 -1.46
CA LEU A 76 3.61 13.79 -2.86
C LEU A 76 2.32 13.17 -3.41
N ILE A 77 1.76 12.16 -2.74
CA ILE A 77 0.52 11.48 -3.18
C ILE A 77 -0.65 12.46 -3.22
N GLU A 78 -0.83 13.28 -2.18
CA GLU A 78 -1.87 14.31 -2.15
C GLU A 78 -1.76 15.31 -3.29
N SER A 79 -0.55 15.67 -3.71
CA SER A 79 -0.33 16.59 -4.82
C SER A 79 -0.70 16.00 -6.19
N VAL A 80 -0.57 14.68 -6.35
CA VAL A 80 -0.79 13.99 -7.64
C VAL A 80 -2.20 13.41 -7.74
N CYS A 81 -2.72 12.83 -6.66
CA CYS A 81 -3.99 12.10 -6.68
C CYS A 81 -4.86 12.34 -5.43
N PRO A 82 -5.26 13.59 -5.13
CA PRO A 82 -6.02 13.92 -3.92
C PRO A 82 -7.38 13.24 -3.83
N LYS A 83 -7.91 12.75 -4.97
CA LYS A 83 -9.21 12.06 -5.02
C LYS A 83 -9.11 10.56 -4.80
N ASP A 84 -7.93 9.97 -4.95
CA ASP A 84 -7.72 8.53 -4.92
C ASP A 84 -7.26 8.02 -3.55
N ALA A 85 -6.88 8.94 -2.66
CA ALA A 85 -6.31 8.64 -1.35
C ALA A 85 -6.97 9.42 -0.21
N GLU A 86 -6.98 8.82 0.96
CA GLU A 86 -7.18 9.45 2.27
C GLU A 86 -6.03 9.01 3.18
N PHE A 87 -5.75 9.83 4.20
CA PHE A 87 -4.68 9.56 5.15
C PHE A 87 -5.21 9.64 6.57
N PHE A 88 -4.88 8.65 7.38
CA PHE A 88 -5.24 8.59 8.79
C PHE A 88 -3.99 8.61 9.64
N GLU A 89 -4.00 9.45 10.66
CA GLU A 89 -2.88 9.57 11.58
C GLU A 89 -2.52 8.23 12.21
N ALA A 90 -1.22 7.97 12.31
CA ALA A 90 -0.68 6.80 12.97
C ALA A 90 0.40 7.19 13.98
N LYS A 91 0.26 6.65 15.18
CA LYS A 91 1.27 6.67 16.21
C LYS A 91 2.29 5.58 15.93
N VAL A 92 3.53 5.94 15.72
CA VAL A 92 4.64 5.01 15.50
C VAL A 92 5.45 4.89 16.80
N ILE A 93 5.50 3.69 17.34
CA ILE A 93 6.28 3.37 18.55
C ILE A 93 7.52 2.61 18.11
N THR A 94 8.69 3.06 18.56
CA THR A 94 10.00 2.46 18.33
C THR A 94 10.62 1.98 19.64
N SER A 95 11.75 1.29 19.58
CA SER A 95 12.45 0.83 20.79
C SER A 95 12.95 1.99 21.69
N ASP A 96 13.16 3.17 21.10
CA ASP A 96 13.71 4.35 21.77
C ASP A 96 12.70 5.51 21.97
N GLY A 97 11.44 5.33 21.54
CA GLY A 97 10.43 6.37 21.74
C GLY A 97 9.25 6.33 20.78
N GLU A 98 8.69 7.49 20.52
CA GLU A 98 7.53 7.67 19.65
C GLU A 98 7.86 8.65 18.52
N LEU A 99 7.44 8.31 17.31
CA LEU A 99 7.52 9.18 16.13
C LEU A 99 6.10 9.64 15.73
N SER A 100 5.98 10.92 15.42
CA SER A 100 4.75 11.55 14.91
C SER A 100 4.84 11.91 13.44
N GLY A 101 3.69 12.27 12.85
CA GLY A 101 3.59 12.72 11.48
C GLY A 101 3.37 11.62 10.45
N TYR A 102 3.46 10.36 10.82
CA TYR A 102 3.18 9.24 9.94
C TYR A 102 1.67 9.06 9.74
N SER A 103 1.30 8.54 8.58
CA SER A 103 -0.10 8.29 8.24
C SER A 103 -0.28 6.95 7.54
N LEU A 104 -1.35 6.25 7.83
CA LEU A 104 -1.83 5.12 7.04
C LEU A 104 -2.52 5.62 5.78
N LEU A 105 -2.15 5.05 4.64
CA LEU A 105 -2.72 5.36 3.35
C LEU A 105 -3.97 4.51 3.09
N ASN A 106 -5.13 5.16 3.02
CA ASN A 106 -6.34 4.54 2.50
C ASN A 106 -6.51 4.86 1.01
N VAL A 107 -6.42 3.84 0.17
CA VAL A 107 -6.73 3.96 -1.26
C VAL A 107 -8.22 3.83 -1.46
N THR A 108 -8.86 4.91 -1.95
CA THR A 108 -10.33 5.06 -1.98
C THR A 108 -10.98 4.61 -3.28
N ARG A 109 -10.18 4.09 -4.21
CA ARG A 109 -10.63 3.66 -5.55
C ARG A 109 -10.30 2.21 -5.81
N SER A 110 -11.16 1.53 -6.54
CA SER A 110 -10.87 0.22 -7.11
C SER A 110 -11.17 0.21 -8.60
N VAL A 111 -10.38 -0.56 -9.34
CA VAL A 111 -10.50 -0.75 -10.78
C VAL A 111 -10.46 -2.24 -11.11
N LYS A 112 -11.23 -2.67 -12.11
CA LYS A 112 -11.11 -4.02 -12.64
C LYS A 112 -9.88 -4.06 -13.53
N ALA A 113 -8.80 -4.63 -12.99
CA ALA A 113 -7.50 -4.52 -13.63
C ALA A 113 -6.98 -5.84 -14.20
N THR A 114 -7.42 -6.99 -13.73
CA THR A 114 -6.88 -8.28 -14.14
C THR A 114 -7.40 -8.73 -15.50
N ASP A 115 -6.50 -9.04 -16.42
CA ASP A 115 -6.85 -9.82 -17.62
C ASP A 115 -6.88 -11.31 -17.26
N MET A 116 -8.06 -11.81 -16.91
CA MET A 116 -8.25 -13.20 -16.49
C MET A 116 -7.96 -14.20 -17.63
N SER A 117 -8.00 -13.77 -18.89
CA SER A 117 -7.68 -14.64 -20.03
C SER A 117 -6.18 -14.90 -20.18
N GLN A 118 -5.35 -13.99 -19.67
CA GLN A 118 -3.89 -14.06 -19.76
C GLN A 118 -3.19 -14.23 -18.40
N SER A 119 -3.94 -14.15 -17.30
CA SER A 119 -3.43 -14.38 -15.95
C SER A 119 -3.58 -15.83 -15.52
N SER A 120 -2.73 -16.28 -14.59
CA SER A 120 -2.84 -17.59 -13.95
C SER A 120 -2.99 -17.38 -12.44
N VAL A 121 -4.06 -17.92 -11.87
CA VAL A 121 -4.44 -17.70 -10.48
C VAL A 121 -4.60 -19.03 -9.73
N VAL A 122 -4.39 -18.98 -8.42
CA VAL A 122 -4.82 -20.01 -7.49
C VAL A 122 -6.02 -19.48 -6.71
N LEU A 123 -7.11 -20.21 -6.73
CA LEU A 123 -8.34 -19.84 -6.01
C LEU A 123 -8.33 -20.42 -4.58
N ILE A 124 -9.03 -19.75 -3.70
CA ILE A 124 -9.34 -20.30 -2.38
C ILE A 124 -10.30 -21.49 -2.57
N PRO A 125 -9.98 -22.69 -2.05
CA PRO A 125 -10.82 -23.88 -2.26
C PRO A 125 -12.29 -23.65 -1.93
N GLY A 126 -13.18 -24.03 -2.87
CA GLY A 126 -14.63 -23.89 -2.71
C GLY A 126 -15.16 -22.47 -2.96
N THR A 127 -14.35 -21.54 -3.45
CA THR A 127 -14.75 -20.15 -3.74
C THR A 127 -14.25 -19.69 -5.10
N SER A 128 -14.74 -18.52 -5.56
CA SER A 128 -14.19 -17.81 -6.73
C SER A 128 -13.13 -16.76 -6.34
N ALA A 129 -12.79 -16.64 -5.06
CA ALA A 129 -11.82 -15.66 -4.58
C ALA A 129 -10.39 -16.09 -4.92
N ILE A 130 -9.59 -15.14 -5.39
CA ILE A 130 -8.19 -15.35 -5.71
C ILE A 130 -7.38 -15.42 -4.41
N MET A 131 -6.61 -16.48 -4.24
CA MET A 131 -5.66 -16.65 -3.14
C MET A 131 -4.31 -16.02 -3.49
N LYS A 132 -3.81 -16.28 -4.71
CA LYS A 132 -2.58 -15.70 -5.25
C LYS A 132 -2.55 -15.76 -6.78
N PHE A 133 -1.65 -14.98 -7.36
CA PHE A 133 -1.30 -15.06 -8.78
C PHE A 133 -0.02 -15.88 -8.96
N ASN A 134 -0.02 -16.78 -9.95
CA ASN A 134 1.20 -17.39 -10.48
C ASN A 134 1.75 -16.56 -11.64
N ARG A 135 0.87 -15.84 -12.33
CA ARG A 135 1.18 -14.85 -13.36
C ARG A 135 0.08 -13.82 -13.40
N LEU A 136 0.45 -12.56 -13.36
CA LEU A 136 -0.48 -11.43 -13.47
C LEU A 136 -0.31 -10.73 -14.82
N LYS A 137 -1.42 -10.53 -15.51
CA LYS A 137 -1.51 -9.63 -16.66
C LYS A 137 -2.60 -8.62 -16.40
N LEU A 138 -2.28 -7.35 -16.58
CA LEU A 138 -3.27 -6.27 -16.39
C LEU A 138 -3.88 -5.86 -17.73
N LEU A 139 -5.15 -5.48 -17.67
CA LEU A 139 -5.89 -4.92 -18.80
C LEU A 139 -5.29 -3.56 -19.19
N ARG A 140 -5.17 -3.33 -20.49
CA ARG A 140 -4.68 -2.05 -21.01
C ARG A 140 -5.64 -0.92 -20.60
N GLY A 141 -5.09 0.18 -20.05
CA GLY A 141 -5.88 1.34 -19.65
C GLY A 141 -6.77 1.13 -18.42
N CYS A 142 -6.57 0.06 -17.66
CA CYS A 142 -7.41 -0.29 -16.49
C CYS A 142 -7.49 0.80 -15.42
N MET A 143 -6.49 1.68 -15.32
CA MET A 143 -6.48 2.78 -14.35
C MET A 143 -7.45 3.93 -14.71
N GLY A 144 -7.85 4.06 -15.98
CA GLY A 144 -8.66 5.20 -16.41
C GLY A 144 -7.99 6.53 -16.03
N GLU A 145 -8.70 7.37 -15.30
CA GLU A 145 -8.18 8.66 -14.79
C GLU A 145 -7.45 8.55 -13.43
N HIS A 146 -7.48 7.35 -12.80
CA HIS A 146 -6.92 7.17 -11.47
C HIS A 146 -5.39 7.03 -11.51
N GLN A 147 -4.73 7.64 -10.52
CA GLN A 147 -3.29 7.53 -10.32
C GLN A 147 -2.95 6.43 -9.31
N LEU A 148 -3.88 6.16 -8.39
CA LEU A 148 -3.75 5.15 -7.35
C LEU A 148 -5.09 4.44 -7.17
N ALA A 149 -5.09 3.10 -7.24
CA ALA A 149 -6.30 2.29 -7.07
C ALA A 149 -5.97 0.90 -6.51
N ARG A 150 -6.97 0.21 -5.96
CA ARG A 150 -6.88 -1.23 -5.68
C ARG A 150 -7.42 -2.03 -6.86
N ASN A 151 -6.82 -3.20 -7.11
CA ASN A 151 -7.38 -4.14 -8.07
C ASN A 151 -8.65 -4.79 -7.48
N SER A 152 -9.82 -4.57 -8.09
CA SER A 152 -11.10 -5.11 -7.58
C SER A 152 -11.17 -6.64 -7.58
N ASP A 153 -10.38 -7.30 -8.43
CA ASP A 153 -10.30 -8.76 -8.46
C ASP A 153 -9.43 -9.32 -7.31
N TYR A 154 -8.53 -8.47 -6.76
CA TYR A 154 -7.65 -8.81 -5.65
C TYR A 154 -7.22 -7.56 -4.89
N LEU A 155 -8.02 -7.15 -3.90
CA LEU A 155 -7.88 -5.87 -3.18
C LEU A 155 -6.55 -5.69 -2.43
N SER A 156 -5.75 -6.73 -2.29
CA SER A 156 -4.39 -6.61 -1.75
C SER A 156 -3.43 -5.91 -2.70
N HIS A 157 -3.67 -5.98 -4.02
CA HIS A 157 -2.86 -5.26 -4.99
C HIS A 157 -3.19 -3.77 -5.00
N LEU A 158 -2.20 -2.96 -4.71
CA LEU A 158 -2.22 -1.52 -4.94
C LEU A 158 -1.60 -1.24 -6.31
N LEU A 159 -2.34 -0.55 -7.15
CA LEU A 159 -1.94 -0.18 -8.51
C LEU A 159 -1.56 1.29 -8.55
N VAL A 160 -0.39 1.56 -9.08
CA VAL A 160 0.17 2.90 -9.25
C VAL A 160 0.29 3.21 -10.73
N ASN A 161 -0.35 4.28 -11.20
CA ASN A 161 -0.23 4.73 -12.59
C ASN A 161 1.20 5.28 -12.83
N GLU A 162 1.58 5.29 -14.11
CA GLU A 162 2.92 5.72 -14.56
C GLU A 162 3.27 7.14 -14.09
N SER A 163 2.32 8.07 -14.07
CA SER A 163 2.55 9.44 -13.61
C SER A 163 2.93 9.51 -12.12
N LEU A 164 2.18 8.84 -11.24
CA LEU A 164 2.53 8.77 -9.82
C LEU A 164 3.83 7.98 -9.61
N ALA A 165 4.02 6.90 -10.37
CA ALA A 165 5.25 6.10 -10.32
C ALA A 165 6.50 6.95 -10.63
N GLN A 166 6.46 7.73 -11.70
CA GLN A 166 7.55 8.64 -12.07
C GLN A 166 7.84 9.68 -10.98
N ARG A 167 6.81 10.20 -10.32
CA ARG A 167 6.98 11.15 -9.21
C ARG A 167 7.66 10.48 -8.02
N ILE A 168 7.22 9.29 -7.60
CA ILE A 168 7.83 8.52 -6.51
C ILE A 168 9.31 8.25 -6.80
N LEU A 169 9.63 7.83 -8.04
CA LEU A 169 11.00 7.56 -8.46
C LEU A 169 11.87 8.83 -8.54
N SER A 170 11.34 9.92 -9.11
CA SER A 170 12.09 11.19 -9.24
C SER A 170 12.40 11.81 -7.88
N GLU A 171 11.50 11.69 -6.93
CA GLU A 171 11.68 12.12 -5.54
C GLU A 171 12.53 11.13 -4.72
N ARG A 172 12.89 9.98 -5.28
CA ARG A 172 13.66 8.93 -4.60
C ARG A 172 13.02 8.51 -3.27
N CYS A 173 11.69 8.31 -3.27
CA CYS A 173 11.02 7.80 -2.08
C CYS A 173 11.47 6.38 -1.78
N SER A 174 11.92 6.14 -0.54
CA SER A 174 12.48 4.87 -0.10
C SER A 174 11.42 3.94 0.50
N GLY A 175 11.70 2.62 0.50
CA GLY A 175 10.78 1.61 1.02
C GLY A 175 9.62 1.26 0.09
N VAL A 176 9.55 1.83 -1.12
CA VAL A 176 8.54 1.53 -2.14
C VAL A 176 9.21 0.81 -3.31
N TRP A 177 8.71 -0.35 -3.66
CA TRP A 177 9.05 -1.01 -4.91
C TRP A 177 7.86 -0.93 -5.87
N LEU A 178 8.07 -0.29 -7.00
CA LEU A 178 7.09 -0.20 -8.09
C LEU A 178 7.33 -1.37 -9.04
N MET A 179 6.76 -2.52 -8.67
CA MET A 179 6.96 -3.78 -9.36
C MET A 179 6.16 -3.84 -10.67
N PRO A 180 6.78 -4.11 -11.82
CA PRO A 180 6.04 -4.42 -13.04
C PRO A 180 5.14 -5.65 -12.85
N PRO A 181 3.90 -5.67 -13.36
CA PRO A 181 2.99 -6.82 -13.20
C PRO A 181 3.54 -8.14 -13.72
N GLU A 182 4.45 -8.07 -14.69
CA GLU A 182 5.12 -9.24 -15.29
C GLU A 182 6.09 -9.92 -14.32
N GLU A 183 6.52 -9.25 -13.26
CA GLU A 183 7.41 -9.79 -12.22
C GLU A 183 6.64 -10.50 -11.09
N VAL A 184 5.32 -10.59 -11.17
CA VAL A 184 4.54 -11.42 -10.24
C VAL A 184 4.78 -12.88 -10.59
N HIS A 185 5.47 -13.58 -9.69
CA HIS A 185 5.78 -15.00 -9.78
C HIS A 185 5.19 -15.77 -8.58
N PRO A 186 5.05 -17.12 -8.70
CA PRO A 186 4.49 -17.97 -7.65
C PRO A 186 5.25 -17.89 -6.32
#